data_9d1a5749ba4b9c2662ab233d173b4eba
#
_entry.id   9d1a5749ba4b9c2662ab233d173b4eba
#
_cell.length_a   1.000
_cell.length_b   1.000
_cell.length_c   1.000
_cell.angle_alpha   90.00
_cell.angle_beta   90.00
_cell.angle_gamma   90.00
#
_symmetry.space_group_name_H-M   'P 1'
#
loop_
_entity.id
_entity.type
_entity.pdbx_description
1 polymer ?
#
loop_
_entity_poly.entity_id
_entity_poly.type
_entity_poly.pdbx_seq_one_letter_code
_entity_poly.pdbx_strand_id
1 'polypeptide(L)'
;LVGTTYQHPLYDRTSPVLAGGDYITTEAGTGLVHTAPGHGQEDYLTGMKNGLELLSPVDDVGRFTVEAGSSTVVGDEFVGKSVLGEGNIAVVEALEEAGALIRAEDYGHKYPYDWRTKKPTIFRATAQWFASVEGFREDALKAVDTVSLYVCAFMIFVLHHHFFLISLQPFTLSSGSMD
;
A
#
# COMPACT_ATOMS: atom_id res chain seq x y z
N LEU A 1 -13.15 2.40 26.54
CA LEU A 1 -12.25 1.33 26.04
C LEU A 1 -10.84 1.84 25.71
N VAL A 2 -10.70 3.10 25.25
CA VAL A 2 -9.37 3.67 24.93
C VAL A 2 -8.46 3.59 26.17
N GLY A 3 -7.21 3.11 25.96
CA GLY A 3 -6.23 2.90 27.02
C GLY A 3 -6.32 1.50 27.67
N THR A 4 -7.30 0.68 27.31
CA THR A 4 -7.31 -0.73 27.72
C THR A 4 -6.48 -1.58 26.75
N THR A 5 -6.24 -2.83 27.12
CA THR A 5 -5.58 -3.83 26.28
C THR A 5 -6.47 -5.06 26.14
N TYR A 6 -6.22 -5.84 25.11
CA TYR A 6 -6.87 -7.14 24.91
C TYR A 6 -5.87 -8.18 24.44
N GLN A 7 -6.14 -9.45 24.75
CA GLN A 7 -5.37 -10.59 24.24
C GLN A 7 -5.83 -10.87 22.80
N HIS A 8 -4.87 -10.96 21.88
CA HIS A 8 -5.19 -11.28 20.48
C HIS A 8 -5.74 -12.73 20.40
N PRO A 9 -6.84 -12.94 19.64
CA PRO A 9 -7.51 -14.26 19.63
C PRO A 9 -6.68 -15.38 19.00
N LEU A 10 -5.78 -15.07 18.05
CA LEU A 10 -5.00 -16.06 17.31
C LEU A 10 -3.52 -16.05 17.66
N TYR A 11 -2.99 -15.02 18.33
CA TYR A 11 -1.57 -14.87 18.65
C TYR A 11 -1.36 -14.58 20.11
N ASP A 12 -0.27 -15.10 20.68
CA ASP A 12 0.10 -14.81 22.06
C ASP A 12 0.71 -13.40 22.18
N ARG A 13 -0.13 -12.41 21.99
CA ARG A 13 0.23 -11.00 22.17
C ARG A 13 -0.92 -10.22 22.77
N THR A 14 -0.56 -9.23 23.58
CA THR A 14 -1.49 -8.24 24.09
C THR A 14 -1.47 -7.01 23.19
N SER A 15 -2.63 -6.59 22.71
CA SER A 15 -2.78 -5.44 21.82
C SER A 15 -3.51 -4.29 22.51
N PRO A 16 -3.10 -3.03 22.29
CA PRO A 16 -3.75 -1.88 22.91
C PRO A 16 -5.00 -1.45 22.17
N VAL A 17 -5.97 -0.89 22.88
CA VAL A 17 -7.11 -0.15 22.30
C VAL A 17 -6.76 1.34 22.31
N LEU A 18 -6.60 1.90 21.12
CA LEU A 18 -6.14 3.27 20.90
C LEU A 18 -7.29 4.16 20.43
N ALA A 19 -7.16 5.46 20.64
CA ALA A 19 -8.00 6.41 19.93
C ALA A 19 -7.62 6.40 18.45
N GLY A 20 -8.60 6.10 17.57
CA GLY A 20 -8.39 6.03 16.13
C GLY A 20 -8.29 7.40 15.47
N GLY A 21 -8.13 7.38 14.15
CA GLY A 21 -8.16 8.59 13.34
C GLY A 21 -9.59 9.11 13.10
N ASP A 22 -9.68 10.28 12.49
CA ASP A 22 -10.97 10.95 12.19
C ASP A 22 -11.85 10.19 11.19
N TYR A 23 -11.30 9.16 10.54
CA TYR A 23 -12.01 8.27 9.62
C TYR A 23 -12.89 7.21 10.34
N ILE A 24 -12.74 7.05 11.66
CA ILE A 24 -13.52 6.09 12.44
C ILE A 24 -14.82 6.77 12.92
N THR A 25 -15.95 6.23 12.51
CA THR A 25 -17.27 6.73 12.92
C THR A 25 -18.06 5.64 13.64
N THR A 26 -19.08 6.06 14.37
CA THR A 26 -20.06 5.13 15.02
C THR A 26 -21.38 5.08 14.26
N GLU A 27 -21.46 5.73 13.10
CA GLU A 27 -22.67 5.74 12.26
C GLU A 27 -22.91 4.38 11.59
N ALA A 28 -21.83 3.62 11.36
CA ALA A 28 -21.89 2.27 10.84
C ALA A 28 -20.96 1.36 11.64
N GLY A 29 -21.43 0.15 11.99
CA GLY A 29 -20.64 -0.82 12.77
C GLY A 29 -20.52 -0.47 14.26
N THR A 30 -19.44 -0.94 14.88
CA THR A 30 -19.21 -0.85 16.34
C THR A 30 -18.38 0.35 16.76
N GLY A 31 -17.75 1.05 15.83
CA GLY A 31 -16.71 2.04 16.10
C GLY A 31 -15.37 1.45 16.55
N LEU A 32 -15.24 0.12 16.53
CA LEU A 32 -13.97 -0.60 16.78
C LEU A 32 -13.41 -1.07 15.43
N VAL A 33 -12.18 -0.69 15.13
CA VAL A 33 -11.49 -1.01 13.88
C VAL A 33 -10.19 -1.70 14.19
N HIS A 34 -9.93 -2.81 13.50
CA HIS A 34 -8.61 -3.43 13.51
C HIS A 34 -7.63 -2.56 12.74
N THR A 35 -6.50 -2.21 13.36
CA THR A 35 -5.45 -1.39 12.75
C THR A 35 -4.26 -2.26 12.40
N ALA A 36 -3.90 -2.30 11.11
CA ALA A 36 -2.76 -3.04 10.58
C ALA A 36 -1.74 -2.05 9.96
N PRO A 37 -0.75 -1.54 10.71
CA PRO A 37 0.17 -0.49 10.24
C PRO A 37 0.93 -0.82 8.96
N GLY A 38 1.14 -2.09 8.67
CA GLY A 38 1.79 -2.57 7.45
C GLY A 38 0.90 -2.63 6.22
N HIS A 39 -0.42 -2.41 6.35
CA HIS A 39 -1.40 -2.71 5.29
C HIS A 39 -2.43 -1.62 5.01
N GLY A 40 -2.14 -0.38 5.40
CA GLY A 40 -2.99 0.77 5.10
C GLY A 40 -2.29 2.08 5.43
N GLN A 41 -2.51 3.12 4.63
CA GLN A 41 -1.86 4.42 4.87
C GLN A 41 -2.33 5.05 6.18
N GLU A 42 -3.62 5.03 6.46
CA GLU A 42 -4.19 5.61 7.68
C GLU A 42 -3.82 4.78 8.91
N ASP A 43 -3.78 3.47 8.76
CA ASP A 43 -3.29 2.54 9.79
C ASP A 43 -1.81 2.75 10.08
N TYR A 44 -1.00 2.98 9.03
CA TYR A 44 0.41 3.31 9.17
C TYR A 44 0.61 4.58 9.99
N LEU A 45 -0.10 5.67 9.65
CA LEU A 45 -0.01 6.93 10.38
C LEU A 45 -0.45 6.78 11.84
N THR A 46 -1.53 6.05 12.08
CA THR A 46 -2.01 5.74 13.43
C THR A 46 -0.98 4.90 14.20
N GLY A 47 -0.41 3.90 13.56
CA GLY A 47 0.64 3.06 14.12
C GLY A 47 1.88 3.85 14.51
N MET A 48 2.40 4.67 13.61
CA MET A 48 3.58 5.51 13.85
C MET A 48 3.36 6.50 15.00
N LYS A 49 2.19 7.14 15.04
CA LYS A 49 1.81 8.08 16.10
C LYS A 49 1.79 7.42 17.49
N ASN A 50 1.41 6.16 17.57
CA ASN A 50 1.25 5.41 18.82
C ASN A 50 2.39 4.43 19.10
N GLY A 51 3.44 4.42 18.29
CA GLY A 51 4.60 3.54 18.46
C GLY A 51 4.28 2.05 18.27
N LEU A 52 3.30 1.72 17.43
CA LEU A 52 2.98 0.34 17.08
C LEU A 52 4.04 -0.25 16.15
N GLU A 53 4.27 -1.55 16.27
CA GLU A 53 5.16 -2.28 15.37
C GLU A 53 4.62 -2.32 13.95
N LEU A 54 5.53 -2.15 12.99
CA LEU A 54 5.21 -2.24 11.56
C LEU A 54 5.41 -3.69 11.09
N LEU A 55 4.37 -4.49 11.23
CA LEU A 55 4.34 -5.88 10.77
C LEU A 55 3.66 -5.95 9.40
N SER A 56 4.28 -6.66 8.46
CA SER A 56 3.74 -6.88 7.11
C SER A 56 3.89 -8.35 6.69
N PRO A 57 3.06 -9.26 7.22
CA PRO A 57 3.18 -10.70 7.02
C PRO A 57 2.61 -11.17 5.67
N VAL A 58 2.83 -10.38 4.61
CA VAL A 58 2.35 -10.66 3.25
C VAL A 58 3.51 -10.49 2.27
N ASP A 59 3.73 -11.46 1.39
CA ASP A 59 4.78 -11.45 0.39
C ASP A 59 4.45 -10.61 -0.86
N ASP A 60 5.38 -10.55 -1.82
CA ASP A 60 5.24 -9.78 -3.06
C ASP A 60 4.13 -10.29 -3.99
N VAL A 61 3.65 -11.50 -3.80
CA VAL A 61 2.56 -12.11 -4.59
C VAL A 61 1.22 -12.15 -3.84
N GLY A 62 1.16 -11.51 -2.66
CA GLY A 62 -0.06 -11.38 -1.87
C GLY A 62 -0.43 -12.63 -1.08
N ARG A 63 0.55 -13.37 -0.59
CA ARG A 63 0.37 -14.55 0.25
C ARG A 63 0.91 -14.31 1.65
N PHE A 64 0.33 -14.96 2.62
CA PHE A 64 0.84 -14.93 3.98
C PHE A 64 2.26 -15.52 4.06
N THR A 65 3.16 -14.80 4.74
CA THR A 65 4.53 -15.25 5.03
C THR A 65 4.57 -16.10 6.30
N VAL A 66 5.76 -16.63 6.61
CA VAL A 66 6.01 -17.36 7.86
C VAL A 66 5.74 -16.51 9.12
N GLU A 67 5.77 -15.19 9.02
CA GLU A 67 5.43 -14.29 10.11
C GLU A 67 3.94 -14.39 10.51
N ALA A 68 3.06 -14.73 9.55
CA ALA A 68 1.67 -15.05 9.83
C ALA A 68 1.49 -16.43 10.45
N GLY A 69 2.47 -17.33 10.32
CA GLY A 69 2.46 -18.68 10.89
C GLY A 69 2.91 -18.75 12.35
N SER A 70 3.32 -17.64 12.96
CA SER A 70 3.74 -17.60 14.37
C SER A 70 2.57 -17.66 15.35
N SER A 71 1.38 -18.06 14.91
CA SER A 71 0.21 -18.22 15.76
C SER A 71 0.34 -19.40 16.70
N THR A 72 0.00 -19.20 17.96
CA THR A 72 -0.07 -20.28 18.95
C THR A 72 -1.32 -21.15 18.81
N VAL A 73 -2.33 -20.67 18.09
CA VAL A 73 -3.63 -21.35 17.91
C VAL A 73 -3.66 -22.17 16.62
N VAL A 74 -3.23 -21.56 15.49
CA VAL A 74 -3.34 -22.17 14.16
C VAL A 74 -2.01 -22.57 13.53
N GLY A 75 -0.89 -22.37 14.20
CA GLY A 75 0.44 -22.73 13.67
C GLY A 75 0.71 -22.10 12.29
N ASP A 76 1.21 -22.90 11.36
CA ASP A 76 1.58 -22.45 10.01
C ASP A 76 0.44 -22.53 8.98
N GLU A 77 -0.81 -22.71 9.41
CA GLU A 77 -1.94 -22.96 8.53
C GLU A 77 -2.23 -21.82 7.54
N PHE A 78 -1.87 -20.59 7.88
CA PHE A 78 -2.05 -19.44 6.99
C PHE A 78 -0.95 -19.29 5.95
N VAL A 79 0.24 -19.82 6.21
CA VAL A 79 1.44 -19.60 5.39
C VAL A 79 1.21 -20.06 3.94
N GLY A 80 1.53 -19.18 2.99
CA GLY A 80 1.39 -19.43 1.56
C GLY A 80 -0.02 -19.27 0.98
N LYS A 81 -1.06 -19.11 1.81
CA LYS A 81 -2.43 -18.85 1.34
C LYS A 81 -2.55 -17.41 0.84
N SER A 82 -3.31 -17.22 -0.25
CA SER A 82 -3.60 -15.88 -0.80
C SER A 82 -4.50 -15.09 0.16
N VAL A 83 -4.08 -13.87 0.51
CA VAL A 83 -4.85 -13.01 1.46
C VAL A 83 -6.19 -12.55 0.90
N LEU A 84 -6.37 -12.49 -0.43
CA LEU A 84 -7.62 -12.12 -1.09
C LEU A 84 -8.51 -13.33 -1.43
N GLY A 85 -8.14 -14.52 -1.03
CA GLY A 85 -8.86 -15.77 -1.32
C GLY A 85 -8.90 -16.71 -0.13
N GLU A 86 -8.24 -17.84 -0.28
CA GLU A 86 -8.19 -18.91 0.72
C GLU A 86 -7.67 -18.48 2.10
N GLY A 87 -6.79 -17.49 2.15
CA GLY A 87 -6.29 -16.93 3.40
C GLY A 87 -7.37 -16.21 4.20
N ASN A 88 -8.24 -15.45 3.50
CA ASN A 88 -9.36 -14.79 4.15
C ASN A 88 -10.33 -15.80 4.79
N ILE A 89 -10.63 -16.90 4.08
CA ILE A 89 -11.49 -17.96 4.58
C ILE A 89 -10.86 -18.62 5.81
N ALA A 90 -9.59 -18.98 5.72
CA ALA A 90 -8.86 -19.64 6.82
C ALA A 90 -8.81 -18.78 8.09
N VAL A 91 -8.64 -17.46 7.96
CA VAL A 91 -8.66 -16.55 9.13
C VAL A 91 -10.04 -16.50 9.77
N VAL A 92 -11.12 -16.46 8.98
CA VAL A 92 -12.50 -16.48 9.51
C VAL A 92 -12.78 -17.78 10.24
N GLU A 93 -12.43 -18.93 9.66
CA GLU A 93 -12.57 -20.25 10.28
C GLU A 93 -11.78 -20.34 11.60
N ALA A 94 -10.54 -19.88 11.62
CA ALA A 94 -9.75 -19.88 12.85
C ALA A 94 -10.32 -18.98 13.96
N LEU A 95 -10.91 -17.84 13.59
CA LEU A 95 -11.61 -16.97 14.56
C LEU A 95 -12.89 -17.62 15.11
N GLU A 96 -13.60 -18.38 14.26
CA GLU A 96 -14.77 -19.15 14.68
C GLU A 96 -14.39 -20.27 15.66
N GLU A 97 -13.37 -21.05 15.34
CA GLU A 97 -12.82 -22.10 16.19
C GLU A 97 -12.33 -21.55 17.53
N ALA A 98 -11.70 -20.38 17.53
CA ALA A 98 -11.29 -19.69 18.75
C ALA A 98 -12.45 -19.10 19.57
N GLY A 99 -13.69 -19.17 19.06
CA GLY A 99 -14.87 -18.55 19.67
C GLY A 99 -14.83 -17.02 19.70
N ALA A 100 -14.01 -16.42 18.85
CA ALA A 100 -13.79 -14.97 18.78
C ALA A 100 -14.58 -14.27 17.65
N LEU A 101 -15.17 -15.04 16.73
CA LEU A 101 -16.00 -14.51 15.66
C LEU A 101 -17.42 -14.23 16.19
N ILE A 102 -17.82 -12.97 16.18
CA ILE A 102 -19.19 -12.58 16.56
C ILE A 102 -20.12 -12.65 15.34
N ARG A 103 -19.65 -12.13 14.19
CA ARG A 103 -20.45 -12.09 12.96
C ARG A 103 -19.54 -11.91 11.75
N ALA A 104 -19.85 -12.56 10.66
CA ALA A 104 -19.31 -12.31 9.34
C ALA A 104 -20.45 -12.00 8.38
N GLU A 105 -20.33 -10.98 7.56
CA GLU A 105 -21.32 -10.59 6.56
C GLU A 105 -20.67 -9.99 5.33
N ASP A 106 -21.34 -10.10 4.19
CA ASP A 106 -20.90 -9.49 2.95
C ASP A 106 -21.00 -7.97 3.04
N TYR A 107 -19.89 -7.28 2.72
CA TYR A 107 -19.82 -5.83 2.73
C TYR A 107 -19.35 -5.29 1.38
N GLY A 108 -20.29 -4.65 0.67
CA GLY A 108 -19.99 -4.00 -0.61
C GLY A 108 -19.27 -2.66 -0.42
N HIS A 109 -18.06 -2.56 -0.91
CA HIS A 109 -17.26 -1.33 -0.85
C HIS A 109 -16.43 -1.12 -2.11
N LYS A 110 -15.93 0.11 -2.28
CA LYS A 110 -14.99 0.41 -3.36
C LYS A 110 -13.62 -0.13 -3.00
N TYR A 111 -13.04 -0.92 -3.91
CA TYR A 111 -11.72 -1.50 -3.72
C TYR A 111 -10.77 -1.05 -4.85
N PRO A 112 -9.51 -0.72 -4.57
CA PRO A 112 -8.56 -0.31 -5.59
C PRO A 112 -8.12 -1.48 -6.46
N TYR A 113 -8.14 -1.26 -7.78
CA TYR A 113 -7.69 -2.21 -8.78
C TYR A 113 -6.54 -1.62 -9.58
N ASP A 114 -5.56 -2.44 -9.92
CA ASP A 114 -4.53 -2.04 -10.87
C ASP A 114 -5.14 -1.84 -12.26
N TRP A 115 -4.87 -0.67 -12.84
CA TRP A 115 -5.47 -0.25 -14.10
C TRP A 115 -5.03 -1.11 -15.30
N ARG A 116 -3.84 -1.73 -15.24
CA ARG A 116 -3.28 -2.59 -16.31
C ARG A 116 -3.80 -4.01 -16.21
N THR A 117 -3.62 -4.64 -15.05
CA THR A 117 -3.97 -6.05 -14.84
C THR A 117 -5.43 -6.27 -14.50
N LYS A 118 -6.17 -5.20 -14.12
CA LYS A 118 -7.54 -5.26 -13.62
C LYS A 118 -7.71 -6.19 -12.41
N LYS A 119 -6.64 -6.41 -11.67
CA LYS A 119 -6.65 -7.21 -10.44
C LYS A 119 -6.70 -6.29 -9.20
N PRO A 120 -7.27 -6.78 -8.09
CA PRO A 120 -7.25 -6.03 -6.84
C PRO A 120 -5.82 -5.82 -6.36
N THR A 121 -5.54 -4.66 -5.78
CA THR A 121 -4.24 -4.30 -5.23
C THR A 121 -4.20 -4.62 -3.73
N ILE A 122 -2.99 -4.82 -3.19
CA ILE A 122 -2.76 -5.01 -1.77
C ILE A 122 -1.83 -3.89 -1.31
N PHE A 123 -2.26 -3.13 -0.29
CA PHE A 123 -1.36 -2.19 0.38
C PHE A 123 -0.42 -2.96 1.29
N ARG A 124 0.87 -2.71 1.16
CA ARG A 124 1.91 -3.39 1.92
C ARG A 124 3.09 -2.47 2.19
N ALA A 125 3.51 -2.39 3.43
CA ALA A 125 4.75 -1.71 3.78
C ALA A 125 5.94 -2.55 3.29
N THR A 126 6.83 -1.92 2.53
CA THR A 126 8.05 -2.55 2.01
C THR A 126 9.24 -1.65 2.27
N ALA A 127 10.40 -2.24 2.52
CA ALA A 127 11.65 -1.48 2.59
C ALA A 127 11.98 -0.91 1.20
N GLN A 128 12.20 0.39 1.14
CA GLN A 128 12.51 1.12 -0.08
C GLN A 128 13.75 1.99 0.13
N TRP A 129 14.54 2.15 -0.93
CA TRP A 129 15.61 3.12 -0.94
C TRP A 129 15.09 4.49 -1.35
N PHE A 130 15.39 5.49 -0.55
CA PHE A 130 15.07 6.88 -0.85
C PHE A 130 16.35 7.68 -0.98
N ALA A 131 16.45 8.48 -2.03
CA ALA A 131 17.52 9.44 -2.19
C ALA A 131 16.96 10.87 -2.05
N SER A 132 17.55 11.68 -1.16
CA SER A 132 17.20 13.08 -1.06
C SER A 132 17.73 13.82 -2.30
N VAL A 133 16.84 14.44 -3.03
CA VAL A 133 17.19 15.23 -4.23
C VAL A 133 17.50 16.70 -3.89
N GLU A 134 17.26 17.15 -2.67
CA GLU A 134 17.46 18.55 -2.26
C GLU A 134 18.92 18.97 -2.37
N GLY A 135 19.86 18.07 -2.08
CA GLY A 135 21.30 18.37 -2.13
C GLY A 135 21.85 18.66 -3.53
N PHE A 136 21.17 18.22 -4.58
CA PHE A 136 21.61 18.46 -5.98
C PHE A 136 20.53 19.12 -6.86
N ARG A 137 19.43 19.57 -6.28
CA ARG A 137 18.29 20.16 -6.99
C ARG A 137 18.70 21.35 -7.85
N GLU A 138 19.46 22.31 -7.30
CA GLU A 138 19.90 23.49 -8.03
C GLU A 138 20.84 23.14 -9.19
N ASP A 139 21.74 22.20 -8.99
CA ASP A 139 22.66 21.76 -10.03
C ASP A 139 21.94 20.96 -11.13
N ALA A 140 20.95 20.18 -10.77
CA ALA A 140 20.08 19.50 -11.72
C ALA A 140 19.29 20.50 -12.57
N LEU A 141 18.73 21.54 -11.96
CA LEU A 141 18.01 22.61 -12.69
C LEU A 141 18.94 23.35 -13.66
N LYS A 142 20.15 23.74 -13.22
CA LYS A 142 21.16 24.34 -14.11
C LYS A 142 21.55 23.41 -15.26
N ALA A 143 21.68 22.10 -14.97
CA ALA A 143 22.02 21.12 -16.00
C ALA A 143 20.91 21.02 -17.06
N VAL A 144 19.63 21.07 -16.67
CA VAL A 144 18.51 21.08 -17.63
C VAL A 144 18.58 22.26 -18.59
N ASP A 145 18.96 23.46 -18.12
CA ASP A 145 19.12 24.65 -18.93
C ASP A 145 20.29 24.55 -19.92
N THR A 146 21.31 23.77 -19.61
CA THR A 146 22.52 23.59 -20.42
C THR A 146 22.48 22.37 -21.34
N VAL A 147 21.60 21.41 -21.08
CA VAL A 147 21.46 20.20 -21.89
C VAL A 147 20.69 20.51 -23.17
N SER A 148 21.41 20.54 -24.28
CA SER A 148 20.79 20.53 -25.60
C SER A 148 20.30 19.10 -25.87
N LEU A 149 18.98 18.88 -25.81
CA LEU A 149 18.37 17.66 -26.29
C LEU A 149 18.49 17.59 -27.81
N TYR A 150 19.55 17.00 -28.30
CA TYR A 150 19.59 16.52 -29.68
C TYR A 150 18.61 15.36 -29.79
N VAL A 151 17.36 15.64 -30.13
CA VAL A 151 16.44 14.64 -30.64
C VAL A 151 17.16 14.01 -31.84
N CYS A 152 17.55 12.78 -31.66
CA CYS A 152 18.53 12.07 -32.47
C CYS A 152 18.22 12.27 -33.96
N ALA A 153 19.15 12.87 -34.69
CA ALA A 153 19.11 13.01 -36.16
C ALA A 153 18.89 11.66 -36.87
N PHE A 154 19.08 10.57 -36.17
CA PHE A 154 18.82 9.21 -36.62
C PHE A 154 17.31 8.96 -36.89
N MET A 155 16.40 9.55 -36.13
CA MET A 155 14.96 9.45 -36.42
C MET A 155 14.57 10.28 -37.66
N ILE A 156 15.28 11.39 -37.92
CA ILE A 156 15.04 12.21 -39.13
C ILE A 156 15.55 11.49 -40.37
N PHE A 157 16.64 10.72 -40.26
CA PHE A 157 17.19 9.97 -41.40
C PHE A 157 16.33 8.77 -41.82
N VAL A 158 15.67 8.12 -40.86
CA VAL A 158 14.72 7.01 -41.14
C VAL A 158 13.39 7.53 -41.67
N LEU A 159 12.94 8.74 -41.29
CA LEU A 159 11.70 9.37 -41.78
C LEU A 159 11.87 10.07 -43.14
N HIS A 160 13.11 10.35 -43.56
CA HIS A 160 13.33 11.00 -44.86
C HIS A 160 13.16 10.06 -46.08
N HIS A 161 13.06 8.75 -45.81
CA HIS A 161 12.74 7.76 -46.88
C HIS A 161 11.25 7.46 -47.03
N HIS A 162 10.39 8.02 -46.12
CA HIS A 162 8.94 7.97 -46.33
C HIS A 162 8.36 9.35 -46.09
N PHE A 163 8.03 10.02 -47.18
CA PHE A 163 7.33 11.30 -47.28
C PHE A 163 6.19 11.45 -46.29
N PHE A 164 6.42 12.22 -45.21
CA PHE A 164 5.33 13.00 -44.59
C PHE A 164 5.91 14.16 -43.77
N LEU A 165 5.65 15.39 -44.20
CA LEU A 165 5.94 16.61 -43.46
C LEU A 165 5.02 16.70 -42.23
N ILE A 166 5.56 16.44 -41.01
CA ILE A 166 4.92 16.86 -39.75
C ILE A 166 5.73 18.05 -39.25
N SER A 167 5.12 19.22 -39.25
CA SER A 167 5.62 20.43 -38.64
C SER A 167 5.77 20.23 -37.13
N LEU A 168 6.98 20.20 -36.60
CA LEU A 168 7.27 20.20 -35.18
C LEU A 168 7.16 21.64 -34.67
N GLN A 169 6.12 21.90 -33.89
CA GLN A 169 6.04 23.11 -33.06
C GLN A 169 6.88 22.88 -31.79
N PRO A 170 7.66 23.87 -31.37
CA PRO A 170 8.43 23.75 -30.12
C PRO A 170 7.48 23.69 -28.90
N PHE A 171 7.65 22.67 -28.09
CA PHE A 171 6.92 22.50 -26.83
C PHE A 171 7.57 23.41 -25.77
N THR A 172 6.95 24.53 -25.48
CA THR A 172 7.32 25.35 -24.33
C THR A 172 6.64 24.83 -23.08
N LEU A 173 7.43 24.32 -22.13
CA LEU A 173 6.97 24.02 -20.78
C LEU A 173 6.69 25.35 -20.05
N SER A 174 5.40 25.69 -19.89
CA SER A 174 4.97 26.77 -19.01
C SER A 174 5.13 26.32 -17.56
N SER A 175 6.00 27.04 -16.83
CA SER A 175 6.08 26.90 -15.37
C SER A 175 4.84 27.53 -14.74
N GLY A 176 3.83 26.71 -14.46
CA GLY A 176 2.71 27.10 -13.61
C GLY A 176 3.17 27.13 -12.15
N SER A 177 3.19 28.32 -11.55
CA SER A 177 3.30 28.46 -10.10
C SER A 177 2.02 27.91 -9.47
N MET A 178 2.16 26.91 -8.59
CA MET A 178 1.11 26.60 -7.61
C MET A 178 1.35 27.47 -6.37
N ASP A 179 0.45 28.40 -6.15
CA ASP A 179 0.23 29.01 -4.84
C ASP A 179 -0.58 28.07 -3.95
#